data_983bdffc4f5cf2be2880236e55cbfc75
#
_entry.id   983bdffc4f5cf2be2880236e55cbfc75
#
_cell.length_a   1.000
_cell.length_b   1.000
_cell.length_c   1.000
_cell.angle_alpha   90.00
_cell.angle_beta   90.00
_cell.angle_gamma   90.00
#
_symmetry.space_group_name_H-M   'P 1'
#
loop_
_entity.id
_entity.type
_entity.pdbx_description
1 polymer ?
#
loop_
_entity_poly.entity_id
_entity_poly.type
_entity_poly.pdbx_seq_one_letter_code
_entity_poly.pdbx_strand_id
1 'polypeptide(L)'
;MLSRAANRWDNLRIMSGDYTFIWASADWPAWRFDLPALATPLADVSRAQGMLAGRLADVGLALRDEASLAALTEDVVKTSAIEGESLNVASVRSSIARRLGVDIGALAPVDRHVEGVVDMVLDATTHAAAPVTEARLFGWHAALFPTGYSGMSRITVGGWRTDVTGPMQVVSGPIGRQRVHFEAPPAARLADETGRFLAWLNAAPVEPLLIRAGLAHLWFVTLHPFDDGNGRIARALGDLVLARADRSPQRFYSLSAQIQRERNAYYDMLERTQRGSLDVTEWLAWFLTALGRAIDHAHATLDAVLVKARFWQRCAGVAMNERQAKVMNRLLDGFEGKLTSTKWAALAKCSQDTALRDITELVERGVLQRSSSGGRSTSYELVPFDG
;
A
#
# COMPACT_ATOMS: atom_id res chain seq x y z
N MET A 1 -15.48 5.58 4.07
CA MET A 1 -16.67 6.44 3.76
C MET A 1 -16.25 7.89 3.86
N LEU A 2 -15.38 8.37 2.97
CA LEU A 2 -14.84 9.73 3.00
C LEU A 2 -14.71 10.36 1.59
N SER A 3 -15.49 9.91 0.63
CA SER A 3 -15.62 10.58 -0.67
C SER A 3 -17.03 10.37 -1.17
N ARG A 4 -17.89 11.33 -0.95
CA ARG A 4 -19.15 11.48 -1.67
C ARG A 4 -19.27 12.92 -2.09
N ALA A 5 -19.26 13.16 -3.39
CA ALA A 5 -19.85 14.36 -3.95
C ALA A 5 -21.34 14.37 -3.53
N ALA A 6 -21.71 15.25 -2.62
CA ALA A 6 -23.09 15.41 -2.19
C ALA A 6 -23.80 16.37 -3.12
N ASN A 7 -24.60 15.85 -4.06
CA ASN A 7 -25.58 16.61 -4.84
C ASN A 7 -26.75 17.00 -3.93
N ARG A 8 -26.71 18.19 -3.36
CA ARG A 8 -27.88 19.06 -3.10
C ARG A 8 -27.45 20.28 -2.31
N TRP A 9 -27.27 21.37 -2.99
CA TRP A 9 -27.09 22.69 -2.39
C TRP A 9 -28.41 23.45 -2.51
N ASP A 10 -29.30 23.33 -1.52
CA ASP A 10 -30.30 24.32 -1.23
C ASP A 10 -30.11 24.78 0.22
N ASN A 11 -29.64 26.01 0.35
CA ASN A 11 -29.74 26.88 1.54
C ASN A 11 -29.30 26.31 2.89
N LEU A 12 -27.99 26.15 3.09
CA LEU A 12 -27.43 26.25 4.43
C LEU A 12 -26.30 27.30 4.41
N ARG A 13 -26.61 28.50 4.83
CA ARG A 13 -25.61 29.40 5.44
C ARG A 13 -25.05 28.66 6.63
N ILE A 14 -24.00 27.88 6.40
CA ILE A 14 -23.13 27.41 7.47
C ILE A 14 -22.45 28.67 7.96
N MET A 15 -22.64 28.98 9.24
CA MET A 15 -21.96 30.09 9.91
C MET A 15 -20.47 29.97 9.57
N SER A 16 -19.96 30.98 8.88
CA SER A 16 -18.57 31.12 8.51
C SER A 16 -17.73 31.28 9.78
N GLY A 17 -17.31 30.17 10.37
CA GLY A 17 -16.07 30.18 11.11
C GLY A 17 -14.95 30.40 10.08
N ASP A 18 -13.99 31.25 10.34
CA ASP A 18 -12.82 31.50 9.51
C ASP A 18 -11.99 30.22 9.33
N TYR A 19 -12.46 29.30 8.48
CA TYR A 19 -11.72 28.11 8.09
C TYR A 19 -10.84 28.46 6.91
N THR A 20 -9.64 28.94 7.18
CA THR A 20 -8.63 29.17 6.15
C THR A 20 -7.95 27.84 5.88
N PHE A 21 -8.16 27.27 4.70
CA PHE A 21 -7.40 26.09 4.25
C PHE A 21 -6.03 26.52 3.73
N ILE A 22 -5.05 25.65 3.89
CA ILE A 22 -3.63 25.89 3.58
C ILE A 22 -3.42 26.46 2.15
N TRP A 23 -4.22 26.03 1.17
CA TRP A 23 -4.15 26.51 -0.21
C TRP A 23 -4.65 27.93 -0.42
N ALA A 24 -5.39 28.48 0.57
CA ALA A 24 -5.86 29.87 0.53
C ALA A 24 -4.82 30.85 1.07
N SER A 25 -3.71 30.38 1.63
CA SER A 25 -2.59 31.23 2.05
C SER A 25 -2.02 32.01 0.87
N ALA A 26 -1.67 33.28 1.11
CA ALA A 26 -1.02 34.12 0.10
C ALA A 26 0.34 33.56 -0.37
N ASP A 27 1.02 32.84 0.50
CA ASP A 27 2.34 32.24 0.22
C ASP A 27 2.22 30.82 -0.38
N TRP A 28 1.03 30.31 -0.65
CA TRP A 28 0.84 28.98 -1.21
C TRP A 28 1.49 28.83 -2.59
N PRO A 29 2.23 27.76 -2.87
CA PRO A 29 2.59 26.59 -2.07
C PRO A 29 4.02 26.65 -1.51
N ALA A 30 4.45 27.77 -0.94
CA ALA A 30 5.79 27.92 -0.35
C ALA A 30 5.90 27.12 0.96
N TRP A 31 6.07 25.79 0.81
CA TRP A 31 6.20 24.86 1.92
C TRP A 31 7.37 25.25 2.84
N ARG A 32 7.12 25.21 4.16
CA ARG A 32 8.15 25.36 5.20
C ARG A 32 8.19 24.10 6.05
N PHE A 33 9.39 23.72 6.45
CA PHE A 33 9.60 22.60 7.39
C PHE A 33 10.94 22.78 8.12
N ASP A 34 10.97 22.30 9.35
CA ASP A 34 12.17 22.29 10.19
C ASP A 34 13.01 21.04 9.89
N LEU A 35 14.02 21.17 9.01
CA LEU A 35 14.88 20.06 8.64
C LEU A 35 15.68 19.49 9.85
N PRO A 36 16.23 20.29 10.78
CA PRO A 36 16.79 19.81 12.04
C PRO A 36 15.83 18.90 12.82
N ALA A 37 14.56 19.26 12.98
CA ALA A 37 13.56 18.42 13.66
C ALA A 37 13.28 17.11 12.93
N LEU A 38 13.43 17.10 11.60
CA LEU A 38 13.24 15.90 10.76
C LEU A 38 14.52 15.06 10.60
N ALA A 39 15.67 15.51 11.09
CA ALA A 39 16.95 14.85 10.82
C ALA A 39 17.01 13.41 11.34
N THR A 40 16.52 13.16 12.55
CA THR A 40 16.50 11.80 13.14
C THR A 40 15.59 10.86 12.37
N PRO A 41 14.30 11.14 12.15
CA PRO A 41 13.43 10.23 11.39
C PRO A 41 13.90 10.05 9.94
N LEU A 42 14.50 11.08 9.31
CA LEU A 42 15.06 10.96 7.97
C LEU A 42 16.27 10.00 7.93
N ALA A 43 17.17 10.12 8.91
CA ALA A 43 18.34 9.23 9.04
C ALA A 43 17.91 7.79 9.33
N ASP A 44 16.94 7.58 10.22
CA ASP A 44 16.43 6.25 10.57
C ASP A 44 15.80 5.55 9.38
N VAL A 45 14.94 6.24 8.61
CA VAL A 45 14.36 5.70 7.39
C VAL A 45 15.42 5.38 6.35
N SER A 46 16.36 6.30 6.11
CA SER A 46 17.45 6.09 5.13
C SER A 46 18.30 4.88 5.50
N ARG A 47 18.61 4.70 6.79
CA ARG A 47 19.32 3.53 7.30
C ARG A 47 18.50 2.26 7.08
N ALA A 48 17.21 2.25 7.42
CA ALA A 48 16.33 1.09 7.24
C ALA A 48 16.21 0.69 5.77
N GLN A 49 16.06 1.66 4.85
CA GLN A 49 16.09 1.41 3.40
C GLN A 49 17.41 0.78 2.95
N GLY A 50 18.55 1.34 3.40
CA GLY A 50 19.88 0.80 3.07
C GLY A 50 20.06 -0.63 3.57
N MET A 51 19.62 -0.94 4.80
CA MET A 51 19.66 -2.30 5.36
C MET A 51 18.76 -3.27 4.56
N LEU A 52 17.55 -2.86 4.19
CA LEU A 52 16.64 -3.68 3.38
C LEU A 52 17.25 -3.97 2.00
N ALA A 53 17.79 -2.95 1.34
CA ALA A 53 18.45 -3.09 0.05
C ALA A 53 19.68 -4.02 0.12
N GLY A 54 20.51 -3.89 1.16
CA GLY A 54 21.66 -4.79 1.41
C GLY A 54 21.24 -6.24 1.58
N ARG A 55 20.26 -6.50 2.42
CA ARG A 55 19.70 -7.86 2.61
C ARG A 55 19.14 -8.47 1.32
N LEU A 56 18.49 -7.65 0.50
CA LEU A 56 17.93 -8.08 -0.79
C LEU A 56 19.01 -8.31 -1.85
N ALA A 57 20.15 -7.64 -1.77
CA ALA A 57 21.28 -7.88 -2.67
C ALA A 57 21.85 -9.29 -2.53
N ASP A 58 21.83 -9.86 -1.30
CA ASP A 58 22.33 -11.20 -0.99
C ASP A 58 21.31 -12.31 -1.30
N VAL A 59 20.10 -11.96 -1.68
CA VAL A 59 19.01 -12.91 -1.98
C VAL A 59 18.93 -13.16 -3.49
N GLY A 60 18.77 -14.43 -3.88
CA GLY A 60 18.62 -14.82 -5.29
C GLY A 60 17.40 -14.16 -5.97
N LEU A 61 17.48 -13.99 -7.29
CA LEU A 61 16.46 -13.28 -8.09
C LEU A 61 15.03 -13.76 -7.82
N ALA A 62 14.79 -15.06 -7.79
CA ALA A 62 13.45 -15.62 -7.56
C ALA A 62 12.83 -15.20 -6.22
N LEU A 63 13.62 -15.13 -5.14
CA LEU A 63 13.14 -14.67 -3.84
C LEU A 63 12.92 -13.16 -3.79
N ARG A 64 13.74 -12.39 -4.51
CA ARG A 64 13.52 -10.93 -4.68
C ARG A 64 12.23 -10.66 -5.43
N ASP A 65 11.95 -11.39 -6.50
CA ASP A 65 10.72 -11.26 -7.27
C ASP A 65 9.50 -11.63 -6.43
N GLU A 66 9.59 -12.69 -5.62
CA GLU A 66 8.53 -13.08 -4.69
C GLU A 66 8.28 -12.00 -3.62
N ALA A 67 9.34 -11.44 -3.03
CA ALA A 67 9.23 -10.37 -2.04
C ALA A 67 8.62 -9.09 -2.66
N SER A 68 9.05 -8.72 -3.87
CA SER A 68 8.50 -7.58 -4.60
C SER A 68 7.02 -7.80 -4.96
N LEU A 69 6.68 -9.00 -5.44
CA LEU A 69 5.29 -9.38 -5.74
C LEU A 69 4.41 -9.31 -4.49
N ALA A 70 4.91 -9.74 -3.34
CA ALA A 70 4.18 -9.66 -2.07
C ALA A 70 3.93 -8.20 -1.65
N ALA A 71 4.97 -7.35 -1.68
CA ALA A 71 4.89 -5.94 -1.32
C ALA A 71 3.93 -5.17 -2.23
N LEU A 72 4.03 -5.35 -3.55
CA LEU A 72 3.15 -4.71 -4.52
C LEU A 72 1.70 -5.20 -4.41
N THR A 73 1.50 -6.49 -4.14
CA THR A 73 0.15 -7.04 -3.90
C THR A 73 -0.48 -6.39 -2.66
N GLU A 74 0.28 -6.28 -1.58
CA GLU A 74 -0.19 -5.60 -0.36
C GLU A 74 -0.50 -4.13 -0.65
N ASP A 75 0.35 -3.42 -1.38
CA ASP A 75 0.17 -2.00 -1.69
C ASP A 75 -1.12 -1.75 -2.49
N VAL A 76 -1.35 -2.49 -3.58
CA VAL A 76 -2.56 -2.40 -4.41
C VAL A 76 -3.82 -2.70 -3.61
N VAL A 77 -3.82 -3.76 -2.80
CA VAL A 77 -4.97 -4.13 -1.97
C VAL A 77 -5.24 -3.06 -0.92
N LYS A 78 -4.21 -2.55 -0.26
CA LYS A 78 -4.37 -1.60 0.85
C LYS A 78 -4.65 -0.18 0.38
N THR A 79 -4.09 0.27 -0.75
CA THR A 79 -4.46 1.59 -1.30
C THR A 79 -5.94 1.67 -1.64
N SER A 80 -6.54 0.57 -2.14
CA SER A 80 -7.99 0.49 -2.38
C SER A 80 -8.79 0.37 -1.08
N ALA A 81 -8.29 -0.40 -0.10
CA ALA A 81 -8.96 -0.57 1.20
C ALA A 81 -9.04 0.73 2.02
N ILE A 82 -8.06 1.65 1.89
CA ILE A 82 -8.11 2.97 2.49
C ILE A 82 -9.36 3.74 2.01
N GLU A 83 -9.71 3.61 0.74
CA GLU A 83 -10.89 4.25 0.14
C GLU A 83 -12.19 3.43 0.34
N GLY A 84 -12.12 2.32 1.07
CA GLY A 84 -13.27 1.47 1.37
C GLY A 84 -13.60 0.43 0.30
N GLU A 85 -12.70 0.22 -0.68
CA GLU A 85 -12.84 -0.80 -1.72
C GLU A 85 -12.08 -2.08 -1.32
N SER A 86 -12.72 -3.24 -1.52
CA SER A 86 -12.11 -4.55 -1.23
C SER A 86 -11.76 -5.25 -2.55
N LEU A 87 -10.46 -5.41 -2.82
CA LEU A 87 -9.99 -6.16 -3.97
C LEU A 87 -9.69 -7.62 -3.60
N ASN A 88 -9.90 -8.54 -4.55
CA ASN A 88 -9.52 -9.93 -4.39
C ASN A 88 -7.99 -10.08 -4.46
N VAL A 89 -7.38 -10.51 -3.36
CA VAL A 89 -5.92 -10.63 -3.24
C VAL A 89 -5.32 -11.56 -4.29
N ALA A 90 -5.98 -12.70 -4.60
CA ALA A 90 -5.48 -13.65 -5.60
C ALA A 90 -5.52 -13.05 -7.01
N SER A 91 -6.57 -12.26 -7.34
CA SER A 91 -6.67 -11.55 -8.61
C SER A 91 -5.58 -10.48 -8.75
N VAL A 92 -5.36 -9.67 -7.69
CA VAL A 92 -4.28 -8.66 -7.65
C VAL A 92 -2.92 -9.30 -7.83
N ARG A 93 -2.61 -10.36 -7.05
CA ARG A 93 -1.34 -11.10 -7.15
C ARG A 93 -1.13 -11.67 -8.55
N SER A 94 -2.17 -12.24 -9.17
CA SER A 94 -2.10 -12.80 -10.52
C SER A 94 -1.86 -11.73 -11.59
N SER A 95 -2.50 -10.56 -11.45
CA SER A 95 -2.32 -9.43 -12.34
C SER A 95 -0.88 -8.91 -12.30
N ILE A 96 -0.33 -8.70 -11.10
CA ILE A 96 1.05 -8.22 -10.91
C ILE A 96 2.05 -9.26 -11.41
N ALA A 97 1.89 -10.55 -11.03
CA ALA A 97 2.80 -11.62 -11.43
C ALA A 97 2.93 -11.73 -12.95
N ARG A 98 1.80 -11.62 -13.68
CA ARG A 98 1.79 -11.63 -15.15
C ARG A 98 2.62 -10.49 -15.74
N ARG A 99 2.53 -9.27 -15.18
CA ARG A 99 3.25 -8.09 -15.67
C ARG A 99 4.75 -8.12 -15.35
N LEU A 100 5.09 -8.69 -14.20
CA LEU A 100 6.49 -8.85 -13.79
C LEU A 100 7.16 -10.10 -14.36
N GLY A 101 6.41 -10.98 -15.03
CA GLY A 101 6.93 -12.25 -15.52
C GLY A 101 7.27 -13.26 -14.42
N VAL A 102 6.65 -13.14 -13.24
CA VAL A 102 6.87 -14.03 -12.10
C VAL A 102 5.94 -15.23 -12.20
N ASP A 103 6.51 -16.43 -12.21
CA ASP A 103 5.71 -17.66 -12.20
C ASP A 103 5.16 -17.93 -10.79
N ILE A 104 3.85 -17.93 -10.66
CA ILE A 104 3.13 -18.28 -9.42
C ILE A 104 2.26 -19.55 -9.59
N GLY A 105 2.44 -20.28 -10.67
CA GLY A 105 1.61 -21.43 -11.02
C GLY A 105 0.24 -21.01 -11.59
N ALA A 106 -0.85 -21.46 -10.98
CA ALA A 106 -2.20 -21.13 -11.45
C ALA A 106 -2.57 -19.66 -11.20
N LEU A 107 -3.01 -18.97 -12.25
CA LEU A 107 -3.48 -17.59 -12.20
C LEU A 107 -4.98 -17.53 -11.90
N ALA A 108 -5.37 -16.63 -11.00
CA ALA A 108 -6.78 -16.30 -10.76
C ALA A 108 -7.33 -15.38 -11.87
N PRO A 109 -8.63 -15.40 -12.14
CA PRO A 109 -9.29 -14.41 -12.98
C PRO A 109 -9.10 -13.00 -12.46
N VAL A 110 -8.95 -12.05 -13.36
CA VAL A 110 -8.73 -10.63 -13.01
C VAL A 110 -9.77 -9.78 -13.74
N ASP A 111 -10.42 -8.88 -13.01
CA ASP A 111 -11.34 -7.91 -13.58
C ASP A 111 -10.64 -6.59 -13.95
N ARG A 112 -11.32 -5.75 -14.74
CA ARG A 112 -10.78 -4.48 -15.24
C ARG A 112 -10.45 -3.47 -14.13
N HIS A 113 -11.19 -3.52 -13.03
CA HIS A 113 -10.95 -2.60 -11.91
C HIS A 113 -9.63 -2.94 -11.20
N VAL A 114 -9.39 -4.24 -10.93
CA VAL A 114 -8.10 -4.70 -10.42
C VAL A 114 -6.96 -4.34 -11.37
N GLU A 115 -7.14 -4.58 -12.69
CA GLU A 115 -6.14 -4.24 -13.70
C GLU A 115 -5.75 -2.76 -13.63
N GLY A 116 -6.74 -1.85 -13.52
CA GLY A 116 -6.50 -0.41 -13.50
C GLY A 116 -5.70 0.07 -12.28
N VAL A 117 -6.00 -0.46 -11.09
CA VAL A 117 -5.23 -0.12 -9.88
C VAL A 117 -3.79 -0.66 -9.98
N VAL A 118 -3.63 -1.88 -10.49
CA VAL A 118 -2.32 -2.50 -10.71
C VAL A 118 -1.50 -1.69 -11.73
N ASP A 119 -2.12 -1.28 -12.84
CA ASP A 119 -1.45 -0.48 -13.88
C ASP A 119 -0.91 0.83 -13.31
N MET A 120 -1.71 1.55 -12.52
CA MET A 120 -1.29 2.80 -11.88
C MET A 120 -0.10 2.58 -10.94
N VAL A 121 -0.17 1.58 -10.04
CA VAL A 121 0.89 1.34 -9.05
C VAL A 121 2.18 0.88 -9.72
N LEU A 122 2.08 -0.01 -10.71
CA LEU A 122 3.26 -0.47 -11.45
C LEU A 122 3.87 0.66 -12.29
N ASP A 123 3.06 1.45 -12.99
CA ASP A 123 3.59 2.58 -13.75
C ASP A 123 4.29 3.59 -12.84
N ALA A 124 3.72 3.90 -11.66
CA ALA A 124 4.33 4.81 -10.70
C ALA A 124 5.70 4.31 -10.21
N THR A 125 5.86 3.01 -9.98
CA THR A 125 7.08 2.43 -9.40
C THR A 125 8.11 2.05 -10.46
N THR A 126 7.70 1.38 -11.55
CA THR A 126 8.62 0.89 -12.59
C THR A 126 9.07 1.99 -13.55
N HIS A 127 8.23 3.00 -13.81
CA HIS A 127 8.53 4.14 -14.66
C HIS A 127 8.77 5.43 -13.85
N ALA A 128 9.29 5.31 -12.63
CA ALA A 128 9.49 6.43 -11.72
C ALA A 128 10.40 7.53 -12.29
N ALA A 129 11.39 7.18 -13.13
CA ALA A 129 12.29 8.13 -13.77
C ALA A 129 11.59 9.01 -14.84
N ALA A 130 10.51 8.53 -15.45
CA ALA A 130 9.78 9.27 -16.46
C ALA A 130 9.08 10.50 -15.85
N PRO A 131 8.97 11.62 -16.59
CA PRO A 131 8.24 12.79 -16.14
C PRO A 131 6.77 12.46 -15.85
N VAL A 132 6.21 13.09 -14.80
CA VAL A 132 4.78 13.08 -14.54
C VAL A 132 4.14 14.20 -15.34
N THR A 133 3.22 13.84 -16.24
CA THR A 133 2.48 14.79 -17.08
C THR A 133 0.99 14.72 -16.76
N GLU A 134 0.21 15.72 -17.18
CA GLU A 134 -1.25 15.65 -17.08
C GLU A 134 -1.80 14.40 -17.77
N ALA A 135 -1.30 14.09 -18.97
CA ALA A 135 -1.71 12.91 -19.72
C ALA A 135 -1.47 11.60 -18.93
N ARG A 136 -0.35 11.52 -18.19
CA ARG A 136 -0.04 10.37 -17.33
C ARG A 136 -1.03 10.27 -16.16
N LEU A 137 -1.32 11.40 -15.49
CA LEU A 137 -2.32 11.45 -14.41
C LEU A 137 -3.73 11.10 -14.91
N PHE A 138 -4.12 11.61 -16.08
CA PHE A 138 -5.39 11.28 -16.73
C PHE A 138 -5.48 9.80 -17.11
N GLY A 139 -4.37 9.21 -17.55
CA GLY A 139 -4.26 7.78 -17.82
C GLY A 139 -4.47 6.95 -16.55
N TRP A 140 -3.83 7.31 -15.44
CA TRP A 140 -4.04 6.65 -14.15
C TRP A 140 -5.50 6.77 -13.68
N HIS A 141 -6.08 7.97 -13.80
CA HIS A 141 -7.47 8.20 -13.43
C HIS A 141 -8.44 7.37 -14.29
N ALA A 142 -8.21 7.33 -15.61
CA ALA A 142 -9.03 6.51 -16.51
C ALA A 142 -8.91 5.01 -16.22
N ALA A 143 -7.73 4.54 -15.84
CA ALA A 143 -7.52 3.15 -15.41
C ALA A 143 -8.27 2.81 -14.12
N LEU A 144 -8.34 3.73 -13.15
CA LEU A 144 -9.09 3.56 -11.91
C LEU A 144 -10.62 3.51 -12.14
N PHE A 145 -11.11 4.21 -13.16
CA PHE A 145 -12.55 4.35 -13.42
C PHE A 145 -12.93 3.97 -14.86
N PRO A 146 -12.70 2.71 -15.28
CA PRO A 146 -12.89 2.27 -16.67
C PRO A 146 -14.34 2.33 -17.14
N THR A 147 -15.30 2.44 -16.23
CA THR A 147 -16.74 2.56 -16.54
C THR A 147 -17.24 3.99 -16.58
N GLY A 148 -16.43 4.96 -16.14
CA GLY A 148 -16.85 6.36 -15.98
C GLY A 148 -17.70 6.64 -14.74
N TYR A 149 -17.71 5.68 -13.79
CA TYR A 149 -18.49 5.80 -12.55
C TYR A 149 -17.61 5.56 -11.32
N SER A 150 -17.91 6.31 -10.26
CA SER A 150 -17.48 6.05 -8.89
C SER A 150 -18.73 5.66 -8.07
N GLY A 151 -18.82 4.39 -7.69
CA GLY A 151 -20.05 3.83 -7.15
C GLY A 151 -21.22 4.00 -8.13
N MET A 152 -22.25 4.76 -7.73
CA MET A 152 -23.41 5.05 -8.59
C MET A 152 -23.32 6.43 -9.29
N SER A 153 -22.32 7.23 -9.00
CA SER A 153 -22.17 8.58 -9.52
C SER A 153 -21.31 8.59 -10.78
N ARG A 154 -21.79 9.23 -11.85
CA ARG A 154 -20.97 9.49 -13.03
C ARG A 154 -19.95 10.57 -12.68
N ILE A 155 -18.69 10.36 -13.09
CA ILE A 155 -17.57 11.26 -12.84
C ILE A 155 -16.89 11.67 -14.15
N THR A 156 -16.14 12.78 -14.11
CA THR A 156 -15.25 13.19 -15.20
C THR A 156 -14.04 12.28 -15.20
N VAL A 157 -13.86 11.47 -16.25
CA VAL A 157 -12.74 10.55 -16.36
C VAL A 157 -11.69 11.09 -17.33
N GLY A 158 -10.41 11.03 -16.91
CA GLY A 158 -9.31 11.50 -17.73
C GLY A 158 -9.29 13.02 -17.94
N GLY A 159 -9.78 13.78 -16.98
CA GLY A 159 -9.81 15.23 -16.98
C GLY A 159 -9.96 15.78 -15.56
N TRP A 160 -9.65 17.06 -15.37
CA TRP A 160 -9.86 17.71 -14.09
C TRP A 160 -11.36 17.85 -13.77
N ARG A 161 -11.70 17.77 -12.48
CA ARG A 161 -13.07 18.05 -12.01
C ARG A 161 -13.52 19.46 -12.34
N THR A 162 -14.82 19.65 -12.28
CA THR A 162 -15.47 20.96 -12.36
C THR A 162 -16.22 21.25 -11.06
N ASP A 163 -16.60 22.51 -10.83
CA ASP A 163 -17.42 22.91 -9.67
C ASP A 163 -18.91 23.10 -10.04
N VAL A 164 -19.38 22.47 -11.12
CA VAL A 164 -20.77 22.59 -11.57
C VAL A 164 -21.78 22.13 -10.49
N THR A 165 -21.39 21.16 -9.68
CA THR A 165 -22.22 20.64 -8.57
C THR A 165 -21.88 21.26 -7.21
N GLY A 166 -21.02 22.26 -7.18
CA GLY A 166 -20.52 22.91 -5.96
C GLY A 166 -19.03 22.63 -5.70
N PRO A 167 -18.45 23.23 -4.64
CA PRO A 167 -17.05 23.06 -4.31
C PRO A 167 -16.74 21.61 -3.92
N MET A 168 -15.53 21.16 -4.25
CA MET A 168 -15.05 19.85 -3.87
C MET A 168 -14.74 19.82 -2.38
N GLN A 169 -15.43 18.96 -1.65
CA GLN A 169 -15.29 18.83 -0.20
C GLN A 169 -15.07 17.38 0.23
N VAL A 170 -14.18 17.20 1.21
CA VAL A 170 -14.02 15.94 1.93
C VAL A 170 -14.93 15.99 3.16
N VAL A 171 -15.94 15.13 3.18
CA VAL A 171 -16.98 15.15 4.20
C VAL A 171 -17.16 13.81 4.89
N SER A 172 -17.64 13.82 6.14
CA SER A 172 -18.08 12.62 6.86
C SER A 172 -19.44 12.85 7.52
N GLY A 173 -20.11 11.78 7.88
CA GLY A 173 -21.42 11.82 8.53
C GLY A 173 -22.59 11.60 7.56
N PRO A 174 -23.82 11.46 8.10
CA PRO A 174 -25.03 11.23 7.30
C PRO A 174 -25.42 12.48 6.51
N ILE A 175 -26.12 12.25 5.39
CA ILE A 175 -26.68 13.34 4.54
C ILE A 175 -27.50 14.30 5.42
N GLY A 176 -27.22 15.61 5.31
CA GLY A 176 -27.88 16.67 6.10
C GLY A 176 -27.25 16.97 7.45
N ARG A 177 -26.25 16.17 7.89
CA ARG A 177 -25.43 16.41 9.11
C ARG A 177 -23.96 16.13 8.83
N GLN A 178 -23.50 16.52 7.63
CA GLN A 178 -22.12 16.29 7.22
C GLN A 178 -21.18 17.27 7.91
N ARG A 179 -20.02 16.73 8.38
CA ARG A 179 -18.88 17.54 8.80
C ARG A 179 -17.96 17.70 7.61
N VAL A 180 -17.62 18.94 7.25
CA VAL A 180 -16.60 19.24 6.24
C VAL A 180 -15.23 19.20 6.91
N HIS A 181 -14.40 18.28 6.50
CA HIS A 181 -13.02 18.13 6.93
C HIS A 181 -12.09 19.04 6.13
N PHE A 182 -12.30 19.09 4.83
CA PHE A 182 -11.49 19.86 3.91
C PHE A 182 -12.33 20.34 2.72
N GLU A 183 -12.00 21.52 2.20
CA GLU A 183 -12.48 22.05 0.93
C GLU A 183 -11.28 22.31 0.03
N ALA A 184 -11.32 21.75 -1.17
CA ALA A 184 -10.23 21.87 -2.14
C ALA A 184 -10.26 23.20 -2.89
N PRO A 185 -9.16 23.62 -3.53
CA PRO A 185 -9.13 24.80 -4.37
C PRO A 185 -10.26 24.79 -5.44
N PRO A 186 -10.83 25.94 -5.80
CA PRO A 186 -11.84 26.02 -6.88
C PRO A 186 -11.31 25.42 -8.20
N ALA A 187 -12.21 24.76 -8.96
CA ALA A 187 -11.85 24.11 -10.22
C ALA A 187 -11.19 25.08 -11.21
N ALA A 188 -11.56 26.35 -11.22
CA ALA A 188 -10.95 27.38 -12.05
C ALA A 188 -9.44 27.58 -11.81
N ARG A 189 -8.91 27.18 -10.64
CA ARG A 189 -7.50 27.24 -10.31
C ARG A 189 -6.72 25.98 -10.68
N LEU A 190 -7.38 24.87 -10.96
CA LEU A 190 -6.73 23.55 -11.08
C LEU A 190 -5.67 23.50 -12.18
N ALA A 191 -5.89 24.11 -13.33
CA ALA A 191 -4.92 24.09 -14.42
C ALA A 191 -3.59 24.72 -13.98
N ASP A 192 -3.63 25.89 -13.34
CA ASP A 192 -2.44 26.58 -12.86
C ASP A 192 -1.79 25.85 -11.67
N GLU A 193 -2.61 25.37 -10.73
CA GLU A 193 -2.14 24.66 -9.53
C GLU A 193 -1.47 23.33 -9.88
N THR A 194 -2.10 22.54 -10.75
CA THR A 194 -1.52 21.26 -11.22
C THR A 194 -0.29 21.51 -12.08
N GLY A 195 -0.28 22.57 -12.90
CA GLY A 195 0.89 22.99 -13.67
C GLY A 195 2.09 23.30 -12.76
N ARG A 196 1.88 24.07 -11.68
CA ARG A 196 2.93 24.37 -10.68
C ARG A 196 3.40 23.10 -9.94
N PHE A 197 2.47 22.24 -9.54
CA PHE A 197 2.79 20.97 -8.91
C PHE A 197 3.64 20.08 -9.82
N LEU A 198 3.25 19.91 -11.09
CA LEU A 198 3.98 19.08 -12.06
C LEU A 198 5.36 19.66 -12.39
N ALA A 199 5.47 20.98 -12.54
CA ALA A 199 6.75 21.65 -12.74
C ALA A 199 7.71 21.37 -11.57
N TRP A 200 7.24 21.51 -10.32
CA TRP A 200 8.02 21.18 -9.14
C TRP A 200 8.38 19.69 -9.09
N LEU A 201 7.42 18.79 -9.29
CA LEU A 201 7.64 17.33 -9.18
C LEU A 201 8.66 16.79 -10.18
N ASN A 202 8.75 17.42 -11.36
CA ASN A 202 9.69 17.05 -12.42
C ASN A 202 11.03 17.81 -12.36
N ALA A 203 11.12 18.88 -11.58
CA ALA A 203 12.38 19.61 -11.41
C ALA A 203 13.38 18.79 -10.57
N ALA A 204 14.67 19.11 -10.72
CA ALA A 204 15.71 18.56 -9.86
C ALA A 204 15.38 18.84 -8.39
N PRO A 205 15.43 17.83 -7.49
CA PRO A 205 15.07 18.02 -6.09
C PRO A 205 16.10 18.88 -5.37
N VAL A 206 15.62 19.86 -4.60
CA VAL A 206 16.42 20.64 -3.67
C VAL A 206 16.39 20.01 -2.29
N GLU A 207 15.22 19.48 -1.90
CA GLU A 207 15.00 18.76 -0.67
C GLU A 207 15.34 17.26 -0.80
N PRO A 208 15.61 16.54 0.32
CA PRO A 208 15.77 15.09 0.31
C PRO A 208 14.56 14.39 -0.32
N LEU A 209 14.79 13.34 -1.12
CA LEU A 209 13.71 12.63 -1.85
C LEU A 209 12.63 12.06 -0.92
N LEU A 210 12.99 11.66 0.30
CA LEU A 210 11.99 11.17 1.28
C LEU A 210 11.05 12.29 1.74
N ILE A 211 11.58 13.49 1.92
CA ILE A 211 10.79 14.69 2.20
C ILE A 211 9.90 15.03 0.99
N ARG A 212 10.50 15.00 -0.21
CA ARG A 212 9.78 15.25 -1.47
C ARG A 212 8.61 14.28 -1.67
N ALA A 213 8.76 13.02 -1.29
CA ALA A 213 7.67 12.03 -1.36
C ALA A 213 6.48 12.43 -0.46
N GLY A 214 6.75 12.85 0.78
CA GLY A 214 5.73 13.36 1.69
C GLY A 214 5.06 14.64 1.19
N LEU A 215 5.84 15.56 0.61
CA LEU A 215 5.31 16.79 -0.01
C LEU A 215 4.46 16.49 -1.25
N ALA A 216 4.90 15.60 -2.13
CA ALA A 216 4.15 15.23 -3.33
C ALA A 216 2.78 14.64 -2.97
N HIS A 217 2.75 13.76 -1.97
CA HIS A 217 1.51 13.19 -1.44
C HIS A 217 0.58 14.28 -0.89
N LEU A 218 1.07 15.12 0.04
CA LEU A 218 0.29 16.18 0.67
C LEU A 218 -0.24 17.19 -0.34
N TRP A 219 0.64 17.66 -1.23
CA TRP A 219 0.28 18.67 -2.22
C TRP A 219 -0.82 18.16 -3.14
N PHE A 220 -0.66 16.96 -3.72
CA PHE A 220 -1.66 16.40 -4.62
C PHE A 220 -3.01 16.14 -3.94
N VAL A 221 -3.00 15.57 -2.72
CA VAL A 221 -4.26 15.34 -1.98
C VAL A 221 -4.92 16.65 -1.55
N THR A 222 -4.15 17.74 -1.43
CA THR A 222 -4.69 19.08 -1.14
C THR A 222 -5.28 19.73 -2.39
N LEU A 223 -4.68 19.56 -3.56
CA LEU A 223 -5.28 20.03 -4.82
C LEU A 223 -6.59 19.31 -5.14
N HIS A 224 -6.67 18.04 -4.83
CA HIS A 224 -7.86 17.20 -5.03
C HIS A 224 -8.46 17.37 -6.43
N PRO A 225 -7.66 17.18 -7.50
CA PRO A 225 -8.00 17.66 -8.83
C PRO A 225 -9.02 16.81 -9.59
N PHE A 226 -9.40 15.64 -9.09
CA PHE A 226 -10.37 14.73 -9.68
C PHE A 226 -11.65 14.65 -8.87
N ASP A 227 -12.73 14.18 -9.48
CA ASP A 227 -14.01 13.94 -8.80
C ASP A 227 -13.88 12.82 -7.75
N ASP A 228 -13.01 11.81 -8.00
CA ASP A 228 -12.66 10.71 -7.09
C ASP A 228 -11.26 10.17 -7.43
N GLY A 229 -10.71 9.25 -6.61
CA GLY A 229 -9.42 8.61 -6.83
C GLY A 229 -8.20 9.43 -6.41
N ASN A 230 -8.40 10.64 -5.88
CA ASN A 230 -7.30 11.54 -5.48
C ASN A 230 -6.38 10.90 -4.44
N GLY A 231 -6.92 10.18 -3.47
CA GLY A 231 -6.12 9.49 -2.44
C GLY A 231 -5.23 8.41 -3.03
N ARG A 232 -5.76 7.58 -3.94
CA ARG A 232 -5.00 6.52 -4.63
C ARG A 232 -3.87 7.10 -5.47
N ILE A 233 -4.16 8.15 -6.25
CA ILE A 233 -3.15 8.84 -7.08
C ILE A 233 -2.11 9.57 -6.21
N ALA A 234 -2.51 10.21 -5.10
CA ALA A 234 -1.56 10.86 -4.18
C ALA A 234 -0.57 9.85 -3.58
N ARG A 235 -1.04 8.65 -3.19
CA ARG A 235 -0.18 7.56 -2.71
C ARG A 235 0.74 7.06 -3.82
N ALA A 236 0.23 6.85 -5.03
CA ALA A 236 1.04 6.45 -6.17
C ALA A 236 2.12 7.50 -6.52
N LEU A 237 1.83 8.79 -6.40
CA LEU A 237 2.83 9.86 -6.56
C LEU A 237 3.90 9.84 -5.46
N GLY A 238 3.50 9.59 -4.21
CA GLY A 238 4.43 9.35 -3.11
C GLY A 238 5.35 8.16 -3.40
N ASP A 239 4.78 7.04 -3.85
CA ASP A 239 5.51 5.83 -4.21
C ASP A 239 6.45 6.04 -5.41
N LEU A 240 6.07 6.83 -6.40
CA LEU A 240 6.92 7.23 -7.52
C LEU A 240 8.18 7.95 -7.02
N VAL A 241 8.03 8.91 -6.11
CA VAL A 241 9.18 9.64 -5.56
C VAL A 241 10.03 8.74 -4.66
N LEU A 242 9.41 7.82 -3.89
CA LEU A 242 10.13 6.82 -3.10
C LEU A 242 10.91 5.85 -4.00
N ALA A 243 10.36 5.43 -5.15
CA ALA A 243 11.09 4.61 -6.12
C ALA A 243 12.31 5.33 -6.71
N ARG A 244 12.21 6.66 -6.90
CA ARG A 244 13.37 7.51 -7.26
C ARG A 244 14.43 7.52 -6.14
N ALA A 245 14.00 7.55 -4.87
CA ALA A 245 14.90 7.51 -3.72
C ALA A 245 15.59 6.14 -3.59
N ASP A 246 14.84 5.05 -3.76
CA ASP A 246 15.35 3.67 -3.71
C ASP A 246 16.28 3.35 -4.88
N ARG A 247 16.24 4.12 -5.96
CA ARG A 247 16.96 3.87 -7.21
C ARG A 247 16.73 2.44 -7.74
N SER A 248 15.55 1.92 -7.52
CA SER A 248 15.14 0.56 -7.88
C SER A 248 13.73 0.58 -8.46
N PRO A 249 13.49 -0.13 -9.57
CA PRO A 249 12.13 -0.34 -10.07
C PRO A 249 11.35 -1.37 -9.24
N GLN A 250 12.07 -2.17 -8.42
CA GLN A 250 11.47 -3.16 -7.54
C GLN A 250 11.09 -2.51 -6.20
N ARG A 251 9.88 -2.79 -5.76
CA ARG A 251 9.33 -2.31 -4.49
C ARG A 251 9.28 -3.46 -3.49
N PHE A 252 9.72 -3.22 -2.25
CA PHE A 252 9.80 -4.26 -1.23
C PHE A 252 9.07 -3.92 0.06
N TYR A 253 8.42 -2.76 0.13
CA TYR A 253 7.61 -2.30 1.26
C TYR A 253 6.36 -1.58 0.73
N SER A 254 5.30 -1.53 1.54
CA SER A 254 4.05 -0.85 1.21
C SER A 254 3.75 0.23 2.24
N LEU A 255 3.85 1.50 1.80
CA LEU A 255 3.42 2.63 2.61
C LEU A 255 1.89 2.64 2.75
N SER A 256 1.15 2.25 1.70
CA SER A 256 -0.31 2.16 1.74
C SER A 256 -0.79 1.15 2.80
N ALA A 257 -0.06 0.04 3.00
CA ALA A 257 -0.37 -0.90 4.07
C ALA A 257 -0.21 -0.28 5.46
N GLN A 258 0.84 0.49 5.66
CA GLN A 258 1.05 1.19 6.94
C GLN A 258 0.01 2.30 7.17
N ILE A 259 -0.31 3.09 6.14
CA ILE A 259 -1.38 4.08 6.19
C ILE A 259 -2.72 3.42 6.55
N GLN A 260 -3.04 2.26 5.98
CA GLN A 260 -4.26 1.54 6.29
C GLN A 260 -4.32 1.08 7.77
N ARG A 261 -3.20 0.64 8.34
CA ARG A 261 -3.10 0.29 9.78
C ARG A 261 -3.33 1.51 10.68
N GLU A 262 -2.90 2.68 10.24
CA GLU A 262 -2.99 3.96 10.97
C GLU A 262 -4.03 4.92 10.35
N ARG A 263 -5.06 4.37 9.73
CA ARG A 263 -5.99 5.14 8.88
C ARG A 263 -6.57 6.38 9.57
N ASN A 264 -6.96 6.26 10.82
CA ASN A 264 -7.52 7.40 11.56
C ASN A 264 -6.47 8.49 11.80
N ALA A 265 -5.27 8.12 12.24
CA ALA A 265 -4.17 9.06 12.44
C ALA A 265 -3.77 9.75 11.13
N TYR A 266 -3.79 9.04 10.00
CA TYR A 266 -3.55 9.61 8.68
C TYR A 266 -4.55 10.71 8.33
N TYR A 267 -5.85 10.45 8.49
CA TYR A 267 -6.87 11.44 8.16
C TYR A 267 -6.87 12.63 9.14
N ASP A 268 -6.64 12.38 10.42
CA ASP A 268 -6.51 13.44 11.42
C ASP A 268 -5.30 14.34 11.12
N MET A 269 -4.18 13.74 10.68
CA MET A 269 -2.98 14.47 10.28
C MET A 269 -3.23 15.31 9.00
N LEU A 270 -3.90 14.74 8.00
CA LEU A 270 -4.27 15.48 6.79
C LEU A 270 -5.17 16.68 7.13
N GLU A 271 -6.26 16.45 7.88
CA GLU A 271 -7.20 17.52 8.25
C GLU A 271 -6.48 18.65 8.99
N ARG A 272 -5.64 18.32 9.99
CA ARG A 272 -4.87 19.29 10.76
C ARG A 272 -3.91 20.07 9.89
N THR A 273 -3.16 19.40 9.02
CA THR A 273 -2.19 20.05 8.13
C THR A 273 -2.89 20.94 7.10
N GLN A 274 -3.97 20.48 6.49
CA GLN A 274 -4.72 21.21 5.46
C GLN A 274 -5.48 22.43 6.02
N ARG A 275 -5.71 22.47 7.32
CA ARG A 275 -6.29 23.62 8.06
C ARG A 275 -5.22 24.47 8.77
N GLY A 276 -3.97 24.06 8.69
CA GLY A 276 -2.85 24.72 9.37
C GLY A 276 -2.16 25.77 8.50
N SER A 277 -0.94 26.08 8.89
CA SER A 277 -0.04 26.94 8.14
C SER A 277 0.71 26.16 7.06
N LEU A 278 1.57 26.88 6.28
CA LEU A 278 2.49 26.26 5.32
C LEU A 278 3.69 25.55 5.98
N ASP A 279 3.78 25.56 7.33
CA ASP A 279 4.71 24.71 8.05
C ASP A 279 4.14 23.29 8.14
N VAL A 280 4.79 22.37 7.44
CA VAL A 280 4.35 20.97 7.31
C VAL A 280 5.30 19.99 8.02
N THR A 281 6.05 20.48 9.00
CA THR A 281 7.01 19.67 9.78
C THR A 281 6.33 18.47 10.44
N GLU A 282 5.17 18.65 11.07
CA GLU A 282 4.43 17.55 11.72
C GLU A 282 3.96 16.48 10.73
N TRP A 283 3.47 16.90 9.56
CA TRP A 283 3.09 15.98 8.48
C TRP A 283 4.30 15.15 8.03
N LEU A 284 5.42 15.80 7.75
CA LEU A 284 6.63 15.13 7.29
C LEU A 284 7.21 14.19 8.35
N ALA A 285 7.17 14.57 9.61
CA ALA A 285 7.58 13.71 10.73
C ALA A 285 6.69 12.45 10.82
N TRP A 286 5.38 12.61 10.71
CA TRP A 286 4.44 11.50 10.65
C TRP A 286 4.69 10.60 9.44
N PHE A 287 4.84 11.21 8.25
CA PHE A 287 5.09 10.48 7.00
C PHE A 287 6.36 9.63 7.07
N LEU A 288 7.46 10.21 7.52
CA LEU A 288 8.74 9.49 7.70
C LEU A 288 8.61 8.36 8.73
N THR A 289 7.92 8.62 9.84
CA THR A 289 7.69 7.59 10.87
C THR A 289 6.84 6.43 10.35
N ALA A 290 5.79 6.72 9.58
CA ALA A 290 4.97 5.70 8.94
C ALA A 290 5.77 4.91 7.89
N LEU A 291 6.61 5.58 7.11
CA LEU A 291 7.51 4.95 6.16
C LEU A 291 8.53 4.04 6.85
N GLY A 292 9.13 4.47 7.97
CA GLY A 292 10.01 3.62 8.77
C GLY A 292 9.32 2.32 9.19
N ARG A 293 8.12 2.41 9.76
CA ARG A 293 7.32 1.22 10.14
C ARG A 293 6.94 0.33 8.96
N ALA A 294 6.69 0.91 7.77
CA ALA A 294 6.45 0.13 6.56
C ALA A 294 7.69 -0.69 6.16
N ILE A 295 8.87 -0.12 6.28
CA ILE A 295 10.14 -0.80 5.99
C ILE A 295 10.45 -1.87 7.03
N ASP A 296 10.20 -1.60 8.32
CA ASP A 296 10.35 -2.60 9.40
C ASP A 296 9.45 -3.82 9.16
N HIS A 297 8.22 -3.58 8.71
CA HIS A 297 7.31 -4.67 8.32
C HIS A 297 7.84 -5.46 7.12
N ALA A 298 8.46 -4.80 6.15
CA ALA A 298 9.09 -5.47 5.01
C ALA A 298 10.28 -6.35 5.44
N HIS A 299 11.06 -5.92 6.42
CA HIS A 299 12.11 -6.78 7.02
C HIS A 299 11.53 -8.07 7.59
N ALA A 300 10.43 -7.98 8.37
CA ALA A 300 9.77 -9.15 8.93
C ALA A 300 9.20 -10.08 7.83
N THR A 301 8.62 -9.50 6.77
CA THR A 301 8.12 -10.25 5.61
C THR A 301 9.27 -10.98 4.89
N LEU A 302 10.39 -10.31 4.67
CA LEU A 302 11.58 -10.91 4.06
C LEU A 302 12.13 -12.05 4.93
N ASP A 303 12.16 -11.89 6.25
CA ASP A 303 12.58 -12.96 7.18
C ASP A 303 11.69 -14.22 6.99
N ALA A 304 10.38 -14.05 6.92
CA ALA A 304 9.46 -15.16 6.69
C ALA A 304 9.71 -15.86 5.34
N VAL A 305 9.96 -15.09 4.27
CA VAL A 305 10.29 -15.63 2.95
C VAL A 305 11.61 -16.41 2.99
N LEU A 306 12.64 -15.87 3.65
CA LEU A 306 13.94 -16.53 3.78
C LEU A 306 13.85 -17.82 4.60
N VAL A 307 13.12 -17.81 5.71
CA VAL A 307 12.86 -19.01 6.51
C VAL A 307 12.19 -20.10 5.67
N LYS A 308 11.17 -19.73 4.90
CA LYS A 308 10.47 -20.66 4.00
C LYS A 308 11.39 -21.22 2.93
N ALA A 309 12.21 -20.39 2.30
CA ALA A 309 13.17 -20.81 1.28
C ALA A 309 14.22 -21.79 1.83
N ARG A 310 14.80 -21.48 3.00
CA ARG A 310 15.79 -22.35 3.68
C ARG A 310 15.15 -23.68 4.06
N PHE A 311 13.91 -23.67 4.54
CA PHE A 311 13.17 -24.92 4.82
C PHE A 311 13.05 -25.80 3.58
N TRP A 312 12.60 -25.25 2.46
CA TRP A 312 12.45 -26.03 1.22
C TRP A 312 13.78 -26.47 0.63
N GLN A 313 14.83 -25.66 0.74
CA GLN A 313 16.17 -26.03 0.34
C GLN A 313 16.68 -27.25 1.17
N ARG A 314 16.47 -27.24 2.47
CA ARG A 314 16.79 -28.38 3.34
C ARG A 314 16.00 -29.62 2.97
N CYS A 315 14.75 -29.47 2.61
CA CYS A 315 13.84 -30.54 2.25
C CYS A 315 13.93 -30.96 0.76
N ALA A 316 14.86 -30.43 -0.05
CA ALA A 316 14.96 -30.71 -1.47
C ALA A 316 15.13 -32.21 -1.80
N GLY A 317 15.76 -32.98 -0.89
CA GLY A 317 15.91 -34.43 -1.01
C GLY A 317 14.80 -35.26 -0.34
N VAL A 318 13.81 -34.62 0.28
CA VAL A 318 12.73 -35.31 1.00
C VAL A 318 11.51 -35.38 0.08
N ALA A 319 11.12 -36.60 -0.30
CA ALA A 319 9.90 -36.79 -1.09
C ALA A 319 8.68 -36.39 -0.25
N MET A 320 7.90 -35.44 -0.74
CA MET A 320 6.64 -35.00 -0.14
C MET A 320 5.53 -35.06 -1.16
N ASN A 321 4.35 -35.56 -0.74
CA ASN A 321 3.17 -35.46 -1.56
C ASN A 321 2.54 -34.06 -1.50
N GLU A 322 1.63 -33.75 -2.43
CA GLU A 322 1.01 -32.42 -2.53
C GLU A 322 0.30 -31.97 -1.24
N ARG A 323 -0.33 -32.91 -0.51
CA ARG A 323 -1.00 -32.59 0.77
C ARG A 323 0.02 -32.19 1.84
N GLN A 324 1.12 -32.93 1.94
CA GLN A 324 2.22 -32.65 2.87
C GLN A 324 2.82 -31.28 2.55
N ALA A 325 3.17 -31.01 1.29
CA ALA A 325 3.70 -29.72 0.85
C ALA A 325 2.74 -28.56 1.15
N LYS A 326 1.44 -28.76 0.92
CA LYS A 326 0.41 -27.76 1.23
C LYS A 326 0.36 -27.41 2.72
N VAL A 327 0.39 -28.41 3.60
CA VAL A 327 0.33 -28.17 5.04
C VAL A 327 1.64 -27.56 5.53
N MET A 328 2.81 -27.99 5.02
CA MET A 328 4.11 -27.35 5.33
C MET A 328 4.11 -25.88 4.95
N ASN A 329 3.67 -25.53 3.74
CA ASN A 329 3.55 -24.12 3.34
C ASN A 329 2.66 -23.35 4.31
N ARG A 330 1.51 -23.92 4.74
CA ARG A 330 0.61 -23.24 5.67
C ARG A 330 1.25 -23.02 7.06
N LEU A 331 2.08 -23.97 7.52
CA LEU A 331 2.84 -23.81 8.78
C LEU A 331 3.87 -22.68 8.68
N LEU A 332 4.56 -22.60 7.55
CA LEU A 332 5.59 -21.58 7.27
C LEU A 332 4.99 -20.19 7.04
N ASP A 333 3.75 -20.11 6.54
CA ASP A 333 3.02 -18.87 6.33
C ASP A 333 2.35 -18.31 7.61
N GLY A 334 2.74 -18.80 8.79
CA GLY A 334 2.23 -18.30 10.07
C GLY A 334 0.96 -19.03 10.53
N PHE A 335 1.09 -20.30 10.83
CA PHE A 335 0.00 -21.11 11.39
C PHE A 335 -0.21 -20.82 12.87
N GLU A 336 -1.40 -20.38 13.25
CA GLU A 336 -1.74 -20.13 14.65
C GLU A 336 -2.16 -21.37 15.41
N GLY A 337 -1.54 -21.57 16.57
CA GLY A 337 -1.83 -22.64 17.52
C GLY A 337 -1.11 -23.97 17.21
N LYS A 338 -1.49 -25.04 17.92
CA LYS A 338 -0.82 -26.34 17.81
C LYS A 338 -1.32 -27.14 16.61
N LEU A 339 -0.41 -27.71 15.82
CA LEU A 339 -0.74 -28.64 14.75
C LEU A 339 -1.10 -30.01 15.35
N THR A 340 -2.32 -30.47 15.14
CA THR A 340 -2.83 -31.80 15.51
C THR A 340 -3.24 -32.56 14.26
N SER A 341 -3.42 -33.87 14.35
CA SER A 341 -3.94 -34.69 13.23
C SER A 341 -5.30 -34.20 12.73
N THR A 342 -6.16 -33.71 13.64
CA THR A 342 -7.46 -33.12 13.25
C THR A 342 -7.31 -31.83 12.44
N LYS A 343 -6.40 -30.92 12.85
CA LYS A 343 -6.13 -29.70 12.09
C LYS A 343 -5.47 -30.03 10.76
N TRP A 344 -4.55 -30.99 10.72
CA TRP A 344 -3.97 -31.47 9.47
C TRP A 344 -5.04 -31.94 8.50
N ALA A 345 -5.93 -32.85 8.97
CA ALA A 345 -7.02 -33.40 8.16
C ALA A 345 -7.90 -32.29 7.54
N ALA A 346 -8.21 -31.26 8.34
CA ALA A 346 -8.98 -30.11 7.87
C ALA A 346 -8.21 -29.28 6.80
N LEU A 347 -6.92 -28.99 7.01
CA LEU A 347 -6.08 -28.24 6.07
C LEU A 347 -5.84 -28.98 4.76
N ALA A 348 -5.56 -30.27 4.86
CA ALA A 348 -5.26 -31.15 3.72
C ALA A 348 -6.54 -31.69 3.05
N LYS A 349 -7.73 -31.47 3.63
CA LYS A 349 -9.02 -32.02 3.18
C LYS A 349 -8.97 -33.56 3.03
N CYS A 350 -8.49 -34.26 4.05
CA CYS A 350 -8.36 -35.72 4.06
C CYS A 350 -8.93 -36.33 5.36
N SER A 351 -8.98 -37.67 5.41
CA SER A 351 -9.37 -38.38 6.63
C SER A 351 -8.32 -38.27 7.74
N GLN A 352 -8.70 -38.46 9.01
CA GLN A 352 -7.75 -38.44 10.13
C GLN A 352 -6.68 -39.53 10.02
N ASP A 353 -6.99 -40.69 9.48
CA ASP A 353 -6.02 -41.78 9.26
C ASP A 353 -4.99 -41.39 8.21
N THR A 354 -5.43 -40.71 7.14
CA THR A 354 -4.54 -40.19 6.12
C THR A 354 -3.63 -39.10 6.69
N ALA A 355 -4.21 -38.19 7.49
CA ALA A 355 -3.47 -37.14 8.17
C ALA A 355 -2.40 -37.70 9.11
N LEU A 356 -2.74 -38.73 9.87
CA LEU A 356 -1.80 -39.39 10.79
C LEU A 356 -0.65 -40.06 10.02
N ARG A 357 -0.94 -40.73 8.89
CA ARG A 357 0.10 -41.28 8.01
C ARG A 357 1.01 -40.23 7.45
N ASP A 358 0.45 -39.17 6.86
CA ASP A 358 1.23 -38.03 6.31
C ASP A 358 2.16 -37.43 7.38
N ILE A 359 1.66 -37.22 8.62
CA ILE A 359 2.45 -36.72 9.75
C ILE A 359 3.55 -37.69 10.15
N THR A 360 3.22 -38.99 10.31
CA THR A 360 4.20 -40.00 10.72
C THR A 360 5.36 -40.11 9.75
N GLU A 361 5.07 -40.09 8.44
CA GLU A 361 6.11 -40.06 7.41
C GLU A 361 7.04 -38.82 7.54
N LEU A 362 6.48 -37.64 7.81
CA LEU A 362 7.28 -36.43 7.96
C LEU A 362 8.10 -36.41 9.26
N VAL A 363 7.59 -37.05 10.32
CA VAL A 363 8.35 -37.26 11.57
C VAL A 363 9.52 -38.22 11.34
N GLU A 364 9.29 -39.35 10.65
CA GLU A 364 10.34 -40.33 10.31
C GLU A 364 11.41 -39.74 9.42
N ARG A 365 11.03 -38.81 8.53
CA ARG A 365 11.94 -38.08 7.64
C ARG A 365 12.62 -36.87 8.30
N GLY A 366 12.36 -36.61 9.60
CA GLY A 366 12.96 -35.51 10.34
C GLY A 366 12.52 -34.09 9.91
N VAL A 367 11.35 -33.99 9.29
CA VAL A 367 10.74 -32.70 8.92
C VAL A 367 9.86 -32.16 10.04
N LEU A 368 9.10 -33.03 10.67
CA LEU A 368 8.28 -32.73 11.84
C LEU A 368 8.83 -33.45 13.09
N GLN A 369 8.54 -32.87 14.22
CA GLN A 369 8.75 -33.50 15.52
C GLN A 369 7.48 -33.37 16.38
N ARG A 370 7.37 -34.24 17.39
CA ARG A 370 6.33 -34.08 18.40
C ARG A 370 6.69 -32.90 19.31
N SER A 371 5.71 -32.02 19.51
CA SER A 371 5.91 -30.89 20.42
C SER A 371 6.07 -31.36 21.86
N SER A 372 7.06 -30.82 22.58
CA SER A 372 7.34 -31.18 23.99
C SER A 372 6.30 -30.68 24.97
N SER A 373 5.42 -29.77 24.57
CA SER A 373 4.37 -29.20 25.43
C SER A 373 3.20 -30.21 25.59
N GLY A 374 3.21 -30.97 26.65
CA GLY A 374 2.18 -31.99 26.99
C GLY A 374 0.76 -31.38 27.09
N GLY A 375 -0.21 -32.11 26.55
CA GLY A 375 -1.65 -31.84 26.61
C GLY A 375 -2.43 -33.11 26.25
N ARG A 376 -3.76 -33.10 26.38
CA ARG A 376 -4.62 -34.25 26.05
C ARG A 376 -4.59 -34.70 24.58
N SER A 377 -3.97 -33.93 23.68
CA SER A 377 -3.80 -34.28 22.28
C SER A 377 -2.34 -34.10 21.85
N THR A 378 -1.80 -35.08 21.11
CA THR A 378 -0.48 -35.00 20.48
C THR A 378 -0.45 -33.86 19.48
N SER A 379 0.55 -32.98 19.60
CA SER A 379 0.80 -31.90 18.66
C SER A 379 2.17 -32.05 18.03
N TYR A 380 2.34 -31.45 16.85
CA TYR A 380 3.52 -31.55 16.02
C TYR A 380 4.01 -30.14 15.68
N GLU A 381 5.30 -30.00 15.43
CA GLU A 381 5.95 -28.76 15.02
C GLU A 381 7.08 -29.06 14.03
N LEU A 382 7.50 -28.06 13.29
CA LEU A 382 8.66 -28.19 12.41
C LEU A 382 9.89 -28.49 13.25
N VAL A 383 10.75 -29.42 12.80
CA VAL A 383 12.06 -29.62 13.42
C VAL A 383 12.85 -28.31 13.27
N PRO A 384 13.35 -27.74 14.39
CA PRO A 384 14.17 -26.51 14.31
C PRO A 384 15.30 -26.69 13.31
N PHE A 385 15.54 -25.67 12.52
CA PHE A 385 16.67 -25.59 11.63
C PHE A 385 17.43 -24.30 11.96
N ASP A 386 18.68 -24.45 12.29
CA ASP A 386 19.57 -23.33 12.56
C ASP A 386 19.69 -22.52 11.27
N GLY A 387 19.38 -21.20 11.39
CA GLY A 387 19.37 -20.26 10.31
C GLY A 387 20.76 -19.84 9.85
#